data_6bceaecea963e8ffdc21710f8d0b49f0
#
_entry.id   6bceaecea963e8ffdc21710f8d0b49f0
#
_cell.length_a   1.000
_cell.length_b   1.000
_cell.length_c   1.000
_cell.angle_alpha   90.00
_cell.angle_beta   90.00
_cell.angle_gamma   90.00
#
_symmetry.space_group_name_H-M   'P 1'
#
loop_
_entity.id
_entity.type
_entity.pdbx_description
1 polymer ?
#
loop_
_entity_poly.entity_id
_entity_poly.type
_entity_poly.pdbx_seq_one_letter_code
_entity_poly.pdbx_strand_id
1 'polypeptide(L)'
;MIQSIILLQNTPAQLFGVQIIEVQDFIELVIRFTFNMMVVGLIVRGLYYPVTRRKDYLFSYILISVLVFLLCFLLENVKLQIGFALGLFAIFGIIRYRTNPIPIKEMTYLFVVIGISVINALANKKVSYVELIFTNLAIIGLIYLLEKIWLLKHEASKTIEYEKIDLIKPEKRSELIKDLEARTGLVIDRIEIGRINFLRDTVRIRIYYMENNGSLEDNIYTESANNDDDDD
;
A
#
# COMPACT_ATOMS: atom_id res chain seq x y z
N MET A 1 35.41 12.61 50.30
CA MET A 1 34.68 11.31 50.50
C MET A 1 33.24 11.36 50.04
N ILE A 2 32.45 12.39 50.38
CA ILE A 2 31.03 12.49 49.95
C ILE A 2 30.90 12.76 48.44
N GLN A 3 31.78 13.55 47.85
CA GLN A 3 31.78 13.78 46.39
C GLN A 3 32.13 12.54 45.57
N SER A 4 32.96 11.63 46.09
CA SER A 4 33.32 10.38 45.43
C SER A 4 32.15 9.37 45.42
N ILE A 5 31.26 9.43 46.40
CA ILE A 5 30.08 8.57 46.49
C ILE A 5 28.97 9.04 45.54
N ILE A 6 28.82 10.36 45.36
CA ILE A 6 27.87 10.94 44.39
C ILE A 6 28.26 10.63 42.94
N LEU A 7 29.56 10.60 42.65
CA LEU A 7 30.05 10.23 41.30
C LEU A 7 29.85 8.73 40.97
N LEU A 8 29.81 7.86 41.96
CA LEU A 8 29.57 6.42 41.77
C LEU A 8 28.08 6.09 41.55
N GLN A 9 27.16 6.94 41.94
CA GLN A 9 25.72 6.72 41.73
C GLN A 9 25.22 7.07 40.32
N ASN A 10 26.02 7.74 39.49
CA ASN A 10 25.62 8.22 38.17
C ASN A 10 26.37 7.55 36.99
N THR A 11 27.12 6.47 37.23
CA THR A 11 27.68 5.71 36.10
C THR A 11 26.59 4.78 35.55
N PRO A 12 26.11 5.04 34.33
CA PRO A 12 25.15 4.13 33.70
C PRO A 12 25.79 2.74 33.61
N ALA A 13 25.03 1.71 33.95
CA ALA A 13 25.48 0.34 33.86
C ALA A 13 25.92 0.04 32.42
N GLN A 14 27.21 -0.32 32.26
CA GLN A 14 27.79 -0.63 30.96
C GLN A 14 28.09 -2.13 30.87
N LEU A 15 27.69 -2.75 29.77
CA LEU A 15 28.04 -4.11 29.43
C LEU A 15 28.86 -4.10 28.13
N PHE A 16 30.08 -4.63 28.19
CA PHE A 16 31.03 -4.60 27.06
C PHE A 16 31.30 -3.20 26.48
N GLY A 17 31.26 -2.14 27.29
CA GLY A 17 31.49 -0.76 26.83
C GLY A 17 30.29 -0.07 26.19
N VAL A 18 29.13 -0.74 26.16
CA VAL A 18 27.87 -0.19 25.67
C VAL A 18 26.97 0.11 26.88
N GLN A 19 26.35 1.28 26.91
CA GLN A 19 25.38 1.65 27.94
C GLN A 19 24.14 0.76 27.78
N ILE A 20 23.72 0.10 28.86
CA ILE A 20 22.58 -0.84 28.84
C ILE A 20 21.28 -0.09 28.59
N ILE A 21 21.10 1.12 29.14
CA ILE A 21 19.91 1.95 28.97
C ILE A 21 20.32 3.42 28.97
N GLU A 22 20.03 4.08 27.87
CA GLU A 22 20.00 5.54 27.81
C GLU A 22 18.53 5.97 27.83
N VAL A 23 18.08 6.38 29.01
CA VAL A 23 16.64 6.62 29.29
C VAL A 23 16.05 7.67 28.34
N GLN A 24 16.83 8.69 27.97
CA GLN A 24 16.35 9.75 27.09
C GLN A 24 16.12 9.23 25.67
N ASP A 25 17.06 8.47 25.11
CA ASP A 25 16.94 7.91 23.76
C ASP A 25 15.84 6.85 23.70
N PHE A 26 15.69 6.07 24.77
CA PHE A 26 14.61 5.09 24.85
C PHE A 26 13.21 5.74 24.90
N ILE A 27 13.05 6.82 25.68
CA ILE A 27 11.79 7.57 25.72
C ILE A 27 11.50 8.18 24.35
N GLU A 28 12.53 8.75 23.70
CA GLU A 28 12.39 9.32 22.37
C GLU A 28 11.95 8.26 21.34
N LEU A 29 12.56 7.07 21.36
CA LEU A 29 12.16 5.93 20.54
C LEU A 29 10.68 5.57 20.76
N VAL A 30 10.25 5.43 22.01
CA VAL A 30 8.88 5.03 22.33
C VAL A 30 7.85 6.08 21.87
N ILE A 31 8.13 7.35 22.08
CA ILE A 31 7.25 8.45 21.67
C ILE A 31 7.13 8.48 20.15
N ARG A 32 8.24 8.47 19.44
CA ARG A 32 8.27 8.50 17.96
C ARG A 32 7.65 7.24 17.34
N PHE A 33 7.91 6.08 17.94
CA PHE A 33 7.31 4.81 17.52
C PHE A 33 5.79 4.84 17.68
N THR A 34 5.29 5.29 18.84
CA THR A 34 3.85 5.41 19.10
C THR A 34 3.20 6.38 18.14
N PHE A 35 3.84 7.53 17.89
CA PHE A 35 3.36 8.51 16.92
C PHE A 35 3.30 7.90 15.50
N ASN A 36 4.36 7.22 15.06
CA ASN A 36 4.37 6.54 13.77
C ASN A 36 3.25 5.51 13.64
N MET A 37 3.06 4.67 14.67
CA MET A 37 2.00 3.66 14.68
C MET A 37 0.59 4.28 14.62
N MET A 38 0.39 5.41 15.28
CA MET A 38 -0.87 6.15 15.22
C MET A 38 -1.14 6.68 13.80
N VAL A 39 -0.15 7.32 13.18
CA VAL A 39 -0.28 7.88 11.82
C VAL A 39 -0.51 6.78 10.79
N VAL A 40 0.32 5.74 10.80
CA VAL A 40 0.20 4.60 9.86
C VAL A 40 -1.10 3.85 10.09
N GLY A 41 -1.49 3.62 11.34
CA GLY A 41 -2.78 3.00 11.69
C GLY A 41 -3.97 3.79 11.15
N LEU A 42 -3.92 5.13 11.23
CA LEU A 42 -4.96 6.01 10.69
C LEU A 42 -5.02 5.89 9.15
N ILE A 43 -3.89 5.89 8.47
CA ILE A 43 -3.84 5.76 6.99
C ILE A 43 -4.33 4.37 6.56
N VAL A 44 -3.79 3.31 7.15
CA VAL A 44 -4.06 1.94 6.73
C VAL A 44 -5.47 1.51 7.14
N ARG A 45 -5.88 1.79 8.38
CA ARG A 45 -7.19 1.37 8.92
C ARG A 45 -8.31 2.35 8.54
N GLY A 46 -8.02 3.66 8.52
CA GLY A 46 -9.00 4.73 8.30
C GLY A 46 -9.23 5.09 6.83
N LEU A 47 -8.17 5.11 6.01
CA LEU A 47 -8.27 5.52 4.61
C LEU A 47 -8.25 4.33 3.65
N TYR A 48 -7.25 3.43 3.77
CA TYR A 48 -7.09 2.33 2.84
C TYR A 48 -8.17 1.24 3.01
N TYR A 49 -8.36 0.74 4.22
CA TYR A 49 -9.23 -0.42 4.48
C TYR A 49 -10.71 -0.19 4.12
N PRO A 50 -11.33 0.97 4.38
CA PRO A 50 -12.73 1.20 4.01
C PRO A 50 -12.98 1.15 2.50
N VAL A 51 -11.95 1.47 1.70
CA VAL A 51 -12.05 1.52 0.24
C VAL A 51 -11.72 0.19 -0.40
N THR A 52 -10.62 -0.46 0.03
CA THR A 52 -10.09 -1.64 -0.69
C THR A 52 -10.53 -2.96 -0.07
N ARG A 53 -10.85 -2.97 1.25
CA ARG A 53 -11.28 -4.15 2.05
C ARG A 53 -10.33 -5.37 2.02
N ARG A 54 -9.11 -5.24 1.49
CA ARG A 54 -8.09 -6.30 1.41
C ARG A 54 -7.28 -6.37 2.70
N LYS A 55 -7.47 -7.46 3.48
CA LYS A 55 -6.80 -7.65 4.79
C LYS A 55 -5.32 -7.99 4.68
N ASP A 56 -4.91 -8.68 3.63
CA ASP A 56 -3.55 -9.16 3.43
C ASP A 56 -2.54 -8.01 3.33
N TYR A 57 -2.89 -6.95 2.61
CA TYR A 57 -2.06 -5.75 2.51
C TYR A 57 -1.98 -4.95 3.81
N LEU A 58 -3.03 -5.00 4.63
CA LEU A 58 -3.07 -4.29 5.92
C LEU A 58 -1.97 -4.81 6.86
N PHE A 59 -1.83 -6.13 6.96
CA PHE A 59 -0.77 -6.76 7.73
C PHE A 59 0.62 -6.36 7.20
N SER A 60 0.81 -6.44 5.87
CA SER A 60 2.08 -6.11 5.24
C SER A 60 2.48 -4.65 5.46
N TYR A 61 1.55 -3.71 5.33
CA TYR A 61 1.83 -2.28 5.53
C TYR A 61 2.25 -1.96 6.96
N ILE A 62 1.56 -2.53 7.96
CA ILE A 62 1.91 -2.32 9.37
C ILE A 62 3.28 -2.91 9.67
N LEU A 63 3.55 -4.16 9.22
CA LEU A 63 4.82 -4.83 9.47
C LEU A 63 6.00 -4.10 8.81
N ILE A 64 5.84 -3.68 7.55
CA ILE A 64 6.87 -2.92 6.83
C ILE A 64 7.11 -1.57 7.51
N SER A 65 6.06 -0.86 7.94
CA SER A 65 6.20 0.38 8.70
C SER A 65 7.04 0.21 9.95
N VAL A 66 6.76 -0.81 10.76
CA VAL A 66 7.52 -1.11 11.98
C VAL A 66 8.97 -1.39 11.67
N LEU A 67 9.23 -2.26 10.68
CA LEU A 67 10.60 -2.62 10.30
C LEU A 67 11.38 -1.41 9.79
N VAL A 68 10.80 -0.62 8.88
CA VAL A 68 11.46 0.56 8.31
C VAL A 68 11.72 1.61 9.39
N PHE A 69 10.74 1.87 10.26
CA PHE A 69 10.90 2.81 11.36
C PHE A 69 12.05 2.40 12.28
N LEU A 70 12.06 1.16 12.77
CA LEU A 70 13.11 0.67 13.68
C LEU A 70 14.48 0.66 13.01
N LEU A 71 14.56 0.23 11.76
CA LEU A 71 15.81 0.27 10.99
C LEU A 71 16.32 1.70 10.86
N CYS A 72 15.50 2.64 10.42
CA CYS A 72 15.92 4.04 10.25
C CYS A 72 16.32 4.68 11.58
N PHE A 73 15.57 4.45 12.66
CA PHE A 73 15.87 4.98 13.99
C PHE A 73 17.20 4.45 14.52
N LEU A 74 17.45 3.14 14.42
CA LEU A 74 18.71 2.53 14.86
C LEU A 74 19.88 2.99 14.00
N LEU A 75 19.65 3.20 12.70
CA LEU A 75 20.70 3.63 11.77
C LEU A 75 21.01 5.13 11.88
N GLU A 76 20.14 5.96 12.45
CA GLU A 76 20.39 7.39 12.68
C GLU A 76 21.65 7.58 13.57
N ASN A 77 21.84 6.74 14.57
CA ASN A 77 22.97 6.80 15.51
C ASN A 77 24.26 6.18 14.96
N VAL A 78 24.18 5.45 13.85
CA VAL A 78 25.35 4.85 13.21
C VAL A 78 25.81 5.75 12.06
N LYS A 79 27.06 6.20 12.10
CA LYS A 79 27.68 6.92 10.96
C LYS A 79 27.81 5.96 9.77
N LEU A 80 26.70 5.77 9.07
CA LEU A 80 26.66 4.89 7.89
C LEU A 80 27.48 5.50 6.77
N GLN A 81 28.44 4.74 6.28
CA GLN A 81 29.07 5.05 5.00
C GLN A 81 28.01 4.91 3.89
N ILE A 82 28.01 5.85 2.95
CA ILE A 82 27.09 5.88 1.81
C ILE A 82 26.99 4.53 1.09
N GLY A 83 28.11 3.77 1.07
CA GLY A 83 28.16 2.42 0.48
C GLY A 83 27.24 1.38 1.13
N PHE A 84 27.01 1.48 2.44
CA PHE A 84 26.09 0.57 3.14
C PHE A 84 24.64 0.84 2.76
N ALA A 85 24.25 2.13 2.70
CA ALA A 85 22.91 2.51 2.26
C ALA A 85 22.62 2.04 0.82
N LEU A 86 23.61 2.23 -0.10
CA LEU A 86 23.52 1.73 -1.47
C LEU A 86 23.45 0.21 -1.54
N GLY A 87 24.20 -0.50 -0.69
CA GLY A 87 24.15 -1.96 -0.60
C GLY A 87 22.77 -2.48 -0.15
N LEU A 88 22.16 -1.83 0.84
CA LEU A 88 20.82 -2.15 1.30
C LEU A 88 19.77 -1.94 0.20
N PHE A 89 19.84 -0.82 -0.53
CA PHE A 89 18.99 -0.55 -1.68
C PHE A 89 19.18 -1.58 -2.80
N ALA A 90 20.40 -2.00 -3.06
CA ALA A 90 20.70 -3.02 -4.07
C ALA A 90 20.08 -4.37 -3.69
N ILE A 91 20.14 -4.79 -2.40
CA ILE A 91 19.52 -6.01 -1.92
C ILE A 91 18.00 -5.94 -2.08
N PHE A 92 17.34 -4.85 -1.70
CA PHE A 92 15.91 -4.65 -1.92
C PHE A 92 15.54 -4.65 -3.41
N GLY A 93 16.39 -4.11 -4.27
CA GLY A 93 16.22 -4.15 -5.72
C GLY A 93 16.30 -5.57 -6.31
N ILE A 94 17.19 -6.40 -5.78
CA ILE A 94 17.38 -7.79 -6.22
C ILE A 94 16.25 -8.70 -5.71
N ILE A 95 15.73 -8.46 -4.50
CA ILE A 95 14.59 -9.21 -3.93
C ILE A 95 13.27 -8.94 -4.66
N ARG A 96 13.24 -8.01 -5.61
CA ARG A 96 12.10 -7.80 -6.51
C ARG A 96 11.92 -9.02 -7.43
N TYR A 97 11.62 -10.18 -6.81
CA TYR A 97 11.30 -11.39 -7.56
C TYR A 97 9.90 -11.34 -8.16
N ARG A 98 9.81 -11.79 -9.42
CA ARG A 98 8.72 -12.41 -10.17
C ARG A 98 7.48 -12.78 -9.33
N THR A 99 6.88 -11.79 -8.70
CA THR A 99 5.56 -11.91 -8.12
C THR A 99 4.58 -11.28 -9.11
N ASN A 100 3.34 -11.74 -9.09
CA ASN A 100 2.26 -11.11 -9.83
C ASN A 100 2.32 -9.58 -9.64
N PRO A 101 2.11 -8.77 -10.69
CA PRO A 101 2.22 -7.34 -10.60
C PRO A 101 1.27 -6.82 -9.52
N ILE A 102 1.84 -6.19 -8.48
CA ILE A 102 1.06 -5.57 -7.41
C ILE A 102 0.24 -4.44 -8.04
N PRO A 103 -1.07 -4.37 -7.80
CA PRO A 103 -1.90 -3.28 -8.29
C PRO A 103 -1.29 -1.91 -7.93
N ILE A 104 -1.39 -0.95 -8.82
CA ILE A 104 -0.73 0.38 -8.69
C ILE A 104 -1.12 1.07 -7.39
N LYS A 105 -2.37 0.93 -6.97
CA LYS A 105 -2.90 1.54 -5.75
C LYS A 105 -2.22 1.00 -4.51
N GLU A 106 -2.10 -0.32 -4.39
CA GLU A 106 -1.43 -0.99 -3.28
C GLU A 106 0.05 -0.62 -3.21
N MET A 107 0.70 -0.52 -4.37
CA MET A 107 2.09 -0.09 -4.44
C MET A 107 2.26 1.36 -3.96
N THR A 108 1.33 2.25 -4.32
CA THR A 108 1.34 3.65 -3.86
C THR A 108 1.20 3.73 -2.34
N TYR A 109 0.26 3.00 -1.74
CA TYR A 109 0.11 2.96 -0.28
C TYR A 109 1.34 2.40 0.43
N LEU A 110 2.00 1.39 -0.16
CA LEU A 110 3.25 0.85 0.35
C LEU A 110 4.34 1.94 0.40
N PHE A 111 4.52 2.71 -0.68
CA PHE A 111 5.48 3.82 -0.71
C PHE A 111 5.15 4.92 0.30
N VAL A 112 3.88 5.25 0.46
CA VAL A 112 3.44 6.25 1.45
C VAL A 112 3.78 5.80 2.86
N VAL A 113 3.48 4.55 3.21
CA VAL A 113 3.76 3.98 4.54
C VAL A 113 5.25 3.94 4.83
N ILE A 114 6.07 3.53 3.85
CA ILE A 114 7.53 3.56 3.95
C ILE A 114 8.02 5.00 4.16
N GLY A 115 7.58 5.94 3.33
CA GLY A 115 8.01 7.33 3.39
C GLY A 115 7.69 7.99 4.73
N ILE A 116 6.49 7.79 5.25
CA ILE A 116 6.07 8.30 6.57
C ILE A 116 6.93 7.69 7.68
N SER A 117 7.18 6.37 7.63
CA SER A 117 7.99 5.70 8.65
C SER A 117 9.43 6.22 8.66
N VAL A 118 10.00 6.48 7.48
CA VAL A 118 11.34 7.10 7.35
C VAL A 118 11.36 8.52 7.92
N ILE A 119 10.38 9.36 7.56
CA ILE A 119 10.28 10.74 8.04
C ILE A 119 10.14 10.77 9.57
N ASN A 120 9.27 9.93 10.12
CA ASN A 120 9.03 9.90 11.58
C ASN A 120 10.23 9.33 12.35
N ALA A 121 10.99 8.41 11.77
CA ALA A 121 12.19 7.86 12.39
C ALA A 121 13.35 8.84 12.38
N LEU A 122 13.57 9.54 11.25
CA LEU A 122 14.72 10.44 11.05
C LEU A 122 14.45 11.88 11.52
N ALA A 123 13.32 12.17 12.13
CA ALA A 123 13.00 13.48 12.69
C ALA A 123 13.92 13.78 13.89
N ASN A 124 15.12 14.30 13.61
CA ASN A 124 16.11 14.62 14.62
C ASN A 124 15.90 16.04 15.21
N LYS A 125 16.81 16.47 16.11
CA LYS A 125 16.77 17.76 16.81
C LYS A 125 16.70 19.00 15.89
N LYS A 126 16.89 18.84 14.59
CA LYS A 126 16.78 19.92 13.59
C LYS A 126 15.38 20.08 13.03
N VAL A 127 14.53 19.07 13.17
CA VAL A 127 13.14 19.08 12.69
C VAL A 127 12.21 19.37 13.88
N SER A 128 11.45 20.46 13.78
CA SER A 128 10.47 20.81 14.81
C SER A 128 9.31 19.78 14.84
N TYR A 129 8.80 19.50 16.02
CA TYR A 129 7.58 18.67 16.16
C TYR A 129 6.41 19.24 15.36
N VAL A 130 6.32 20.57 15.22
CA VAL A 130 5.29 21.22 14.40
C VAL A 130 5.43 20.88 12.92
N GLU A 131 6.65 20.91 12.41
CA GLU A 131 6.95 20.52 11.02
C GLU A 131 6.64 19.03 10.78
N LEU A 132 6.97 18.18 11.74
CA LEU A 132 6.67 16.75 11.67
C LEU A 132 5.16 16.49 11.62
N ILE A 133 4.41 17.12 12.52
CA ILE A 133 2.95 17.01 12.56
C ILE A 133 2.34 17.54 11.26
N PHE A 134 2.79 18.72 10.79
CA PHE A 134 2.31 19.31 9.56
C PHE A 134 2.54 18.39 8.34
N THR A 135 3.74 17.81 8.23
CA THR A 135 4.09 16.88 7.12
C THR A 135 3.16 15.65 7.13
N ASN A 136 2.97 15.04 8.29
CA ASN A 136 2.08 13.89 8.40
C ASN A 136 0.61 14.24 8.09
N LEU A 137 0.13 15.37 8.60
CA LEU A 137 -1.22 15.87 8.31
C LEU A 137 -1.41 16.20 6.83
N ALA A 138 -0.41 16.81 6.19
CA ALA A 138 -0.45 17.12 4.76
C ALA A 138 -0.56 15.85 3.91
N ILE A 139 0.22 14.81 4.24
CA ILE A 139 0.14 13.51 3.54
C ILE A 139 -1.23 12.86 3.76
N ILE A 140 -1.71 12.78 4.99
CA ILE A 140 -3.04 12.24 5.32
C ILE A 140 -4.14 13.01 4.59
N GLY A 141 -4.08 14.34 4.63
CA GLY A 141 -5.04 15.21 3.97
C GLY A 141 -5.05 15.03 2.44
N LEU A 142 -3.85 14.90 1.84
CA LEU A 142 -3.72 14.64 0.40
C LEU A 142 -4.33 13.28 0.02
N ILE A 143 -4.03 12.23 0.77
CA ILE A 143 -4.60 10.89 0.54
C ILE A 143 -6.12 10.95 0.68
N TYR A 144 -6.63 11.57 1.73
CA TYR A 144 -8.07 11.72 1.95
C TYR A 144 -8.75 12.46 0.80
N LEU A 145 -8.14 13.56 0.34
CA LEU A 145 -8.66 14.38 -0.76
C LEU A 145 -8.68 13.58 -2.06
N LEU A 146 -7.59 12.87 -2.38
CA LEU A 146 -7.51 12.03 -3.57
C LEU A 146 -8.49 10.85 -3.50
N GLU A 147 -8.59 10.18 -2.35
CA GLU A 147 -9.40 8.97 -2.20
C GLU A 147 -10.90 9.29 -2.16
N LYS A 148 -11.30 10.35 -1.42
CA LYS A 148 -12.71 10.67 -1.19
C LYS A 148 -13.31 11.68 -2.15
N ILE A 149 -12.51 12.62 -2.67
CA ILE A 149 -13.02 13.73 -3.48
C ILE A 149 -12.76 13.50 -4.96
N TRP A 150 -11.58 13.00 -5.33
CA TRP A 150 -11.22 12.86 -6.74
C TRP A 150 -11.56 11.48 -7.32
N LEU A 151 -11.38 10.40 -6.56
CA LEU A 151 -11.69 9.02 -7.01
C LEU A 151 -13.13 8.56 -6.70
N LEU A 152 -14.11 9.45 -6.76
CA LEU A 152 -15.48 9.21 -6.33
C LEU A 152 -16.28 8.15 -7.11
N LYS A 153 -15.73 7.55 -8.18
CA LYS A 153 -16.46 6.51 -8.94
C LYS A 153 -15.58 5.27 -9.05
N HIS A 154 -15.88 4.27 -8.24
CA HIS A 154 -15.35 2.93 -8.45
C HIS A 154 -16.09 2.26 -9.62
N GLU A 155 -15.53 2.37 -10.82
CA GLU A 155 -15.91 1.49 -11.91
C GLU A 155 -15.33 0.10 -11.60
N ALA A 156 -16.19 -0.86 -11.30
CA ALA A 156 -15.80 -2.26 -11.29
C ALA A 156 -15.73 -2.77 -12.73
N SER A 157 -14.78 -3.64 -13.03
CA SER A 157 -14.71 -4.28 -14.35
C SER A 157 -14.76 -5.79 -14.20
N LYS A 158 -15.49 -6.46 -15.11
CA LYS A 158 -15.58 -7.92 -15.19
C LYS A 158 -15.31 -8.36 -16.62
N THR A 159 -14.47 -9.38 -16.77
CA THR A 159 -14.19 -9.96 -18.08
C THR A 159 -15.11 -11.16 -18.31
N ILE A 160 -15.78 -11.20 -19.46
CA ILE A 160 -16.77 -12.23 -19.82
C ILE A 160 -16.36 -12.82 -21.16
N GLU A 161 -16.44 -14.14 -21.31
CA GLU A 161 -16.45 -14.79 -22.62
C GLU A 161 -17.87 -14.82 -23.15
N TYR A 162 -18.04 -14.27 -24.37
CA TYR A 162 -19.35 -14.07 -24.99
C TYR A 162 -19.42 -14.77 -26.33
N GLU A 163 -20.52 -15.55 -26.56
CA GLU A 163 -20.66 -16.44 -27.69
C GLU A 163 -21.34 -15.81 -28.92
N LYS A 164 -22.04 -14.67 -28.79
CA LYS A 164 -22.77 -14.06 -29.92
C LYS A 164 -21.91 -13.03 -30.64
N ILE A 165 -20.96 -13.50 -31.46
CA ILE A 165 -20.02 -12.63 -32.21
C ILE A 165 -20.75 -11.65 -33.12
N ASP A 166 -21.93 -11.98 -33.63
CA ASP A 166 -22.69 -11.09 -34.52
C ASP A 166 -23.08 -9.76 -33.88
N LEU A 167 -23.17 -9.71 -32.54
CA LEU A 167 -23.54 -8.51 -31.78
C LEU A 167 -22.36 -7.57 -31.49
N ILE A 168 -21.10 -7.98 -31.76
CA ILE A 168 -19.93 -7.13 -31.49
C ILE A 168 -19.76 -5.99 -32.50
N LYS A 169 -20.51 -6.03 -33.61
CA LYS A 169 -20.44 -4.98 -34.65
C LYS A 169 -20.85 -3.64 -34.05
N PRO A 170 -20.19 -2.54 -34.47
CA PRO A 170 -20.49 -1.20 -33.93
C PRO A 170 -21.97 -0.81 -34.02
N GLU A 171 -22.66 -1.26 -35.09
CA GLU A 171 -24.06 -0.97 -35.37
C GLU A 171 -25.02 -1.65 -34.37
N LYS A 172 -24.61 -2.78 -33.78
CA LYS A 172 -25.38 -3.58 -32.84
C LYS A 172 -24.96 -3.41 -31.38
N ARG A 173 -24.11 -2.41 -31.07
CA ARG A 173 -23.56 -2.19 -29.74
C ARG A 173 -24.62 -2.02 -28.65
N SER A 174 -25.76 -1.39 -28.98
CA SER A 174 -26.88 -1.23 -28.03
C SER A 174 -27.60 -2.55 -27.73
N GLU A 175 -27.67 -3.46 -28.71
CA GLU A 175 -28.25 -4.79 -28.50
C GLU A 175 -27.30 -5.68 -27.65
N LEU A 176 -25.99 -5.58 -27.90
CA LEU A 176 -24.98 -6.26 -27.10
C LEU A 176 -25.04 -5.85 -25.62
N ILE A 177 -25.14 -4.56 -25.34
CA ILE A 177 -25.23 -4.05 -23.96
C ILE A 177 -26.49 -4.61 -23.28
N LYS A 178 -27.65 -4.54 -23.96
CA LYS A 178 -28.91 -5.05 -23.42
C LYS A 178 -28.87 -6.56 -23.14
N ASP A 179 -28.25 -7.36 -24.03
CA ASP A 179 -28.11 -8.80 -23.82
C ASP A 179 -27.18 -9.10 -22.63
N LEU A 180 -26.09 -8.36 -22.50
CA LEU A 180 -25.16 -8.47 -21.37
C LEU A 180 -25.81 -8.05 -20.05
N GLU A 181 -26.57 -6.95 -20.01
CA GLU A 181 -27.31 -6.49 -18.85
C GLU A 181 -28.38 -7.52 -18.42
N ALA A 182 -29.11 -8.08 -19.39
CA ALA A 182 -30.14 -9.10 -19.13
C ALA A 182 -29.55 -10.38 -18.51
N ARG A 183 -28.33 -10.77 -18.91
CA ARG A 183 -27.67 -11.98 -18.43
C ARG A 183 -26.89 -11.79 -17.13
N THR A 184 -26.29 -10.60 -16.96
CA THR A 184 -25.44 -10.33 -15.78
C THR A 184 -26.21 -9.69 -14.64
N GLY A 185 -27.36 -9.07 -14.91
CA GLY A 185 -28.12 -8.26 -13.94
C GLY A 185 -27.41 -6.96 -13.56
N LEU A 186 -26.32 -6.58 -14.25
CA LEU A 186 -25.54 -5.39 -13.97
C LEU A 186 -25.93 -4.27 -14.92
N VAL A 187 -25.95 -3.03 -14.44
CA VAL A 187 -26.09 -1.84 -15.30
C VAL A 187 -24.71 -1.50 -15.84
N ILE A 188 -24.54 -1.62 -17.17
CA ILE A 188 -23.26 -1.51 -17.84
C ILE A 188 -23.05 -0.08 -18.33
N ASP A 189 -22.01 0.58 -17.82
CA ASP A 189 -21.64 1.94 -18.25
C ASP A 189 -20.83 1.92 -19.56
N ARG A 190 -19.89 0.96 -19.68
CA ARG A 190 -18.97 0.87 -20.82
C ARG A 190 -18.56 -0.57 -21.06
N ILE A 191 -18.30 -0.89 -22.33
CA ILE A 191 -17.75 -2.19 -22.75
C ILE A 191 -16.49 -1.99 -23.58
N GLU A 192 -15.53 -2.90 -23.42
CA GLU A 192 -14.34 -3.03 -24.27
C GLU A 192 -14.33 -4.43 -24.89
N ILE A 193 -14.19 -4.47 -26.22
CA ILE A 193 -14.09 -5.73 -26.97
C ILE A 193 -12.62 -6.10 -27.03
N GLY A 194 -12.27 -7.25 -26.45
CA GLY A 194 -10.92 -7.79 -26.42
C GLY A 194 -10.66 -8.80 -27.54
N ARG A 195 -9.98 -9.90 -27.22
CA ARG A 195 -9.59 -10.94 -28.19
C ARG A 195 -10.83 -11.67 -28.73
N ILE A 196 -10.90 -11.82 -30.06
CA ILE A 196 -11.94 -12.56 -30.77
C ILE A 196 -11.37 -13.92 -31.19
N ASN A 197 -12.06 -14.99 -30.90
CA ASN A 197 -11.72 -16.34 -31.32
C ASN A 197 -12.76 -16.84 -32.33
N PHE A 198 -12.44 -16.73 -33.62
CA PHE A 198 -13.33 -17.18 -34.71
C PHE A 198 -13.46 -18.71 -34.83
N LEU A 199 -12.54 -19.47 -34.18
CA LEU A 199 -12.64 -20.94 -34.18
C LEU A 199 -13.69 -21.46 -33.23
N ARG A 200 -13.89 -20.73 -32.12
CA ARG A 200 -14.87 -21.09 -31.06
C ARG A 200 -16.10 -20.21 -31.07
N ASP A 201 -16.17 -19.25 -32.00
CA ASP A 201 -17.22 -18.23 -32.06
C ASP A 201 -17.41 -17.50 -30.72
N THR A 202 -16.30 -17.18 -30.06
CA THR A 202 -16.30 -16.48 -28.79
C THR A 202 -15.50 -15.17 -28.83
N VAL A 203 -15.90 -14.23 -28.01
CA VAL A 203 -15.19 -12.96 -27.84
C VAL A 203 -15.05 -12.63 -26.35
N ARG A 204 -13.88 -12.20 -25.95
CA ARG A 204 -13.61 -11.71 -24.59
C ARG A 204 -14.05 -10.26 -24.50
N ILE A 205 -15.04 -9.96 -23.66
CA ILE A 205 -15.58 -8.60 -23.44
C ILE A 205 -15.29 -8.20 -22.00
N ARG A 206 -14.71 -7.02 -21.80
CA ARG A 206 -14.59 -6.39 -20.50
C ARG A 206 -15.74 -5.40 -20.35
N ILE A 207 -16.59 -5.67 -19.36
CA ILE A 207 -17.70 -4.78 -18.98
C ILE A 207 -17.27 -3.91 -17.81
N TYR A 208 -17.70 -2.66 -17.81
CA TYR A 208 -17.50 -1.69 -16.73
C TYR A 208 -18.87 -1.30 -16.19
N TYR A 209 -19.01 -1.34 -14.88
CA TYR A 209 -20.27 -1.05 -14.19
C TYR A 209 -20.02 -0.36 -12.86
N MET A 210 -21.01 0.40 -12.36
CA MET A 210 -20.94 1.00 -11.04
C MET A 210 -21.16 -0.04 -9.97
N GLU A 211 -20.22 -0.24 -9.08
CA GLU A 211 -20.38 -1.12 -7.92
C GLU A 211 -21.31 -0.46 -6.90
N ASN A 212 -22.59 -0.83 -6.91
CA ASN A 212 -23.49 -0.55 -5.80
C ASN A 212 -23.18 -1.52 -4.66
N ASN A 213 -22.92 -0.99 -3.47
CA ASN A 213 -22.43 -1.59 -2.21
C ASN A 213 -23.08 -2.94 -1.73
N GLY A 214 -23.52 -3.82 -2.62
CA GLY A 214 -24.31 -5.01 -2.28
C GLY A 214 -23.73 -6.37 -2.64
N SER A 215 -22.71 -6.49 -3.49
CA SER A 215 -22.20 -7.79 -3.93
C SER A 215 -20.71 -7.99 -3.61
N LEU A 216 -20.46 -8.49 -2.40
CA LEU A 216 -19.10 -8.81 -1.89
C LEU A 216 -18.55 -10.16 -2.40
N GLU A 217 -19.31 -10.94 -3.16
CA GLU A 217 -18.96 -12.34 -3.47
C GLU A 217 -18.32 -12.56 -4.85
N ASP A 218 -18.34 -11.58 -5.75
CA ASP A 218 -17.92 -11.79 -7.15
C ASP A 218 -16.43 -11.61 -7.44
N ASN A 219 -15.59 -11.27 -6.45
CA ASN A 219 -14.16 -10.99 -6.67
C ASN A 219 -13.27 -12.24 -6.79
N ILE A 220 -13.81 -13.45 -6.64
CA ILE A 220 -13.01 -14.70 -6.58
C ILE A 220 -12.51 -15.13 -7.98
N TYR A 221 -13.17 -14.70 -9.05
CA TYR A 221 -12.88 -15.18 -10.41
C TYR A 221 -11.98 -14.28 -11.27
N THR A 222 -11.56 -13.11 -10.77
CA THR A 222 -10.75 -12.17 -11.56
C THR A 222 -9.24 -12.51 -11.57
N GLU A 223 -8.77 -13.32 -10.63
CA GLU A 223 -7.36 -13.69 -10.52
C GLU A 223 -6.95 -14.86 -11.42
N SER A 224 -7.89 -15.74 -11.80
CA SER A 224 -7.56 -16.92 -12.64
C SER A 224 -7.45 -16.61 -14.13
N ALA A 225 -7.98 -15.48 -14.61
CA ALA A 225 -8.03 -15.17 -16.03
C ALA A 225 -6.73 -14.54 -16.60
N ASN A 226 -5.79 -14.18 -15.74
CA ASN A 226 -4.53 -13.56 -16.17
C ASN A 226 -3.36 -14.56 -16.34
N ASN A 227 -3.55 -15.84 -15.98
CA ASN A 227 -2.45 -16.82 -15.98
C ASN A 227 -2.36 -17.69 -17.22
N ASP A 228 -3.29 -17.57 -18.18
CA ASP A 228 -3.32 -18.46 -19.36
C ASP A 228 -2.74 -17.86 -20.66
N ASP A 229 -2.13 -16.68 -20.60
CA ASP A 229 -1.64 -16.00 -21.82
C ASP A 229 -0.12 -16.19 -22.12
N ASP A 230 0.62 -17.00 -21.34
CA ASP A 230 2.08 -17.17 -21.53
C ASP A 230 2.54 -18.54 -22.12
N ASP A 231 1.61 -19.42 -22.51
CA ASP A 231 1.97 -20.66 -23.22
C ASP A 231 1.26 -20.72 -24.57
N ASP A 232 1.91 -20.11 -25.61
CA ASP A 232 2.02 -20.58 -27.02
C ASP A 232 2.81 -19.55 -27.87
#